data_fd6a310611146b4fc9383c3f36c979ae
#
_entry.id   fd6a310611146b4fc9383c3f36c979ae
#
_cell.length_a   1.000
_cell.length_b   1.000
_cell.length_c   1.000
_cell.angle_alpha   90.00
_cell.angle_beta   90.00
_cell.angle_gamma   90.00
#
_symmetry.space_group_name_H-M   'P 1'
#
loop_
_entity.id
_entity.type
_entity.pdbx_description
1 polymer ?
#
loop_
_entity_poly.entity_id
_entity_poly.type
_entity_poly.pdbx_seq_one_letter_code
_entity_poly.pdbx_strand_id
1 'polypeptide(L)'
;MRAVARVHRVTLATVQWWLRRAGQLPRDHVDWTDHPPIPKRRRRTQSGIEDLVLVVRRALKERSDLGEYGARAIYRELGARGHAVVPAVRTIGRILERHGVLDAGRRMRRPPPPPGWYLPDVGAGRAELESFDTVEGLTFAGGMRIEVLNVVSLHGGMPGSWPQPLVTAKTAVEALVEHWREFGLPTYAQFDNDTVFQGSHHGQDSLGRVVRTCLQLGVTPVFAPPQESGFQAAVENFNGHWQAKVWARFHHPSLAALHECSRRYIRAYRARRGPDRGGARTAAIPGCLAAGLAGPPGRDSDLHPP
;
A
#
# COMPACT_ATOMS: atom_id res chain seq x y z
N MET A 1 25.93 -21.17 -50.19
CA MET A 1 25.33 -20.94 -48.85
C MET A 1 26.32 -20.35 -47.84
N ARG A 2 27.49 -20.98 -47.54
CA ARG A 2 28.48 -20.43 -46.57
C ARG A 2 29.05 -19.06 -47.00
N ALA A 3 29.26 -18.81 -48.31
CA ALA A 3 29.72 -17.55 -48.82
C ALA A 3 28.65 -16.44 -48.59
N VAL A 4 27.38 -16.72 -48.87
CA VAL A 4 26.25 -15.82 -48.64
C VAL A 4 26.12 -15.47 -47.16
N ALA A 5 26.22 -16.46 -46.27
CA ALA A 5 26.17 -16.22 -44.83
C ALA A 5 27.27 -15.26 -44.36
N ARG A 6 28.49 -15.39 -44.90
CA ARG A 6 29.62 -14.49 -44.62
C ARG A 6 29.41 -13.07 -45.15
N VAL A 7 28.95 -12.94 -46.40
CA VAL A 7 28.71 -11.62 -47.02
C VAL A 7 27.66 -10.85 -46.25
N HIS A 8 26.58 -11.51 -45.85
CA HIS A 8 25.46 -10.87 -45.15
C HIS A 8 25.59 -10.90 -43.62
N ARG A 9 26.70 -11.42 -43.06
CA ARG A 9 26.95 -11.51 -41.61
C ARG A 9 25.81 -12.20 -40.84
N VAL A 10 25.21 -13.22 -41.42
CA VAL A 10 24.16 -14.03 -40.80
C VAL A 10 24.63 -15.48 -40.61
N THR A 11 23.94 -16.24 -39.75
CA THR A 11 24.28 -17.65 -39.56
C THR A 11 23.94 -18.50 -40.80
N LEU A 12 24.65 -19.62 -40.99
CA LEU A 12 24.31 -20.56 -42.04
C LEU A 12 22.87 -21.10 -41.88
N ALA A 13 22.43 -21.29 -40.64
CA ALA A 13 21.09 -21.73 -40.33
C ALA A 13 20.03 -20.72 -40.80
N THR A 14 20.28 -19.42 -40.67
CA THR A 14 19.41 -18.34 -41.18
C THR A 14 19.27 -18.44 -42.71
N VAL A 15 20.39 -18.58 -43.42
CA VAL A 15 20.37 -18.74 -44.90
C VAL A 15 19.59 -19.99 -45.31
N GLN A 16 19.83 -21.11 -44.64
CA GLN A 16 19.11 -22.38 -44.91
C GLN A 16 17.60 -22.27 -44.61
N TRP A 17 17.24 -21.52 -43.56
CA TRP A 17 15.83 -21.30 -43.21
C TRP A 17 15.12 -20.50 -44.30
N TRP A 18 15.74 -19.41 -44.79
CA TRP A 18 15.16 -18.59 -45.86
C TRP A 18 15.07 -19.35 -47.18
N LEU A 19 16.08 -20.16 -47.53
CA LEU A 19 16.04 -21.01 -48.73
C LEU A 19 14.92 -22.06 -48.65
N ARG A 20 14.72 -22.68 -47.48
CA ARG A 20 13.63 -23.65 -47.31
C ARG A 20 12.27 -22.95 -47.42
N ARG A 21 12.17 -21.73 -46.94
CA ARG A 21 10.93 -20.94 -47.03
C ARG A 21 10.62 -20.50 -48.45
N ALA A 22 11.63 -20.11 -49.20
CA ALA A 22 11.49 -19.74 -50.60
C ALA A 22 11.10 -20.94 -51.47
N GLY A 23 11.58 -22.13 -51.12
CA GLY A 23 11.30 -23.36 -51.91
C GLY A 23 11.71 -23.19 -53.37
N GLN A 24 10.79 -23.51 -54.28
CA GLN A 24 10.93 -23.31 -55.72
C GLN A 24 10.11 -22.12 -56.26
N LEU A 25 9.56 -21.30 -55.38
CA LEU A 25 8.74 -20.14 -55.79
C LEU A 25 9.63 -19.06 -56.44
N PRO A 26 9.11 -18.33 -57.46
CA PRO A 26 9.72 -17.11 -57.95
C PRO A 26 9.91 -16.11 -56.80
N ARG A 27 10.97 -15.30 -56.85
CA ARG A 27 11.37 -14.40 -55.74
C ARG A 27 10.31 -13.39 -55.36
N ASP A 28 9.54 -12.93 -56.30
CA ASP A 28 8.42 -12.00 -56.18
C ASP A 28 7.15 -12.62 -55.58
N HIS A 29 7.07 -13.97 -55.57
CA HIS A 29 5.98 -14.71 -54.95
C HIS A 29 6.32 -15.25 -53.56
N VAL A 30 7.53 -15.03 -53.07
CA VAL A 30 7.96 -15.46 -51.72
C VAL A 30 7.54 -14.42 -50.71
N ASP A 31 6.78 -14.83 -49.72
CA ASP A 31 6.50 -13.97 -48.56
C ASP A 31 7.76 -13.84 -47.68
N TRP A 32 8.43 -12.68 -47.77
CA TRP A 32 9.65 -12.36 -47.02
C TRP A 32 9.38 -11.74 -45.67
N THR A 33 8.11 -11.60 -45.22
CA THR A 33 7.79 -10.99 -43.91
C THR A 33 8.17 -11.90 -42.76
N ASP A 34 8.64 -11.34 -41.66
CA ASP A 34 8.89 -12.07 -40.43
C ASP A 34 7.57 -12.50 -39.79
N HIS A 35 7.32 -13.79 -39.74
CA HIS A 35 6.20 -14.33 -38.99
C HIS A 35 6.63 -14.67 -37.57
N PRO A 36 5.92 -14.18 -36.55
CA PRO A 36 6.18 -14.61 -35.18
C PRO A 36 6.01 -16.13 -35.07
N PRO A 37 6.87 -16.83 -34.31
CA PRO A 37 6.78 -18.28 -34.18
C PRO A 37 5.40 -18.67 -33.64
N ILE A 38 4.62 -19.37 -34.46
CA ILE A 38 3.33 -19.91 -34.06
C ILE A 38 3.60 -21.17 -33.22
N PRO A 39 3.26 -21.19 -31.94
CA PRO A 39 3.48 -22.36 -31.11
C PRO A 39 2.66 -23.53 -31.67
N LYS A 40 3.33 -24.67 -31.92
CA LYS A 40 2.72 -25.90 -32.50
C LYS A 40 1.55 -26.45 -31.69
N ARG A 41 1.43 -26.10 -30.42
CA ARG A 41 0.27 -26.38 -29.54
C ARG A 41 0.03 -25.21 -28.60
N ARG A 42 -1.13 -24.59 -28.70
CA ARG A 42 -1.64 -23.69 -27.63
C ARG A 42 -2.14 -24.59 -26.50
N ARG A 43 -1.37 -24.72 -25.44
CA ARG A 43 -1.87 -25.34 -24.19
C ARG A 43 -2.89 -24.41 -23.56
N ARG A 44 -4.16 -24.70 -23.75
CA ARG A 44 -5.24 -24.05 -23.01
C ARG A 44 -5.37 -24.68 -21.62
N THR A 45 -5.66 -23.85 -20.63
CA THR A 45 -6.07 -24.32 -19.30
C THR A 45 -7.42 -25.06 -19.45
N GLN A 46 -7.65 -26.09 -18.66
CA GLN A 46 -8.92 -26.83 -18.65
C GLN A 46 -10.06 -25.89 -18.23
N SER A 47 -11.24 -26.03 -18.82
CA SER A 47 -12.39 -25.16 -18.54
C SER A 47 -12.74 -25.13 -17.05
N GLY A 48 -12.77 -26.26 -16.36
CA GLY A 48 -13.04 -26.32 -14.92
C GLY A 48 -12.06 -25.51 -14.05
N ILE A 49 -10.78 -25.35 -14.48
CA ILE A 49 -9.82 -24.48 -13.79
C ILE A 49 -10.11 -23.01 -14.11
N GLU A 50 -10.51 -22.69 -15.34
CA GLU A 50 -10.92 -21.32 -15.69
C GLU A 50 -12.14 -20.89 -14.89
N ASP A 51 -13.15 -21.75 -14.79
CA ASP A 51 -14.37 -21.52 -14.01
C ASP A 51 -14.06 -21.31 -12.51
N LEU A 52 -13.19 -22.17 -11.95
CA LEU A 52 -12.73 -22.03 -10.57
C LEU A 52 -12.05 -20.68 -10.31
N VAL A 53 -11.18 -20.22 -11.23
CA VAL A 53 -10.54 -18.90 -11.14
C VAL A 53 -11.57 -17.77 -11.10
N LEU A 54 -12.61 -17.86 -11.93
CA LEU A 54 -13.68 -16.86 -11.99
C LEU A 54 -14.55 -16.86 -10.72
N VAL A 55 -14.87 -18.03 -10.19
CA VAL A 55 -15.63 -18.20 -8.93
C VAL A 55 -14.82 -17.58 -7.76
N VAL A 56 -13.55 -17.93 -7.64
CA VAL A 56 -12.67 -17.38 -6.58
C VAL A 56 -12.53 -15.87 -6.72
N ARG A 57 -12.37 -15.35 -7.95
CA ARG A 57 -12.35 -13.89 -8.16
C ARG A 57 -13.60 -13.21 -7.64
N ARG A 58 -14.77 -13.75 -7.94
CA ARG A 58 -16.06 -13.20 -7.53
C ARG A 58 -16.17 -13.18 -6.01
N ALA A 59 -15.86 -14.29 -5.36
CA ALA A 59 -15.86 -14.40 -3.91
C ALA A 59 -14.88 -13.39 -3.24
N LEU A 60 -13.67 -13.24 -3.79
CA LEU A 60 -12.70 -12.26 -3.29
C LEU A 60 -13.17 -10.81 -3.50
N LYS A 61 -13.82 -10.51 -4.62
CA LYS A 61 -14.37 -9.17 -4.87
C LYS A 61 -15.39 -8.76 -3.81
N GLU A 62 -16.19 -9.71 -3.34
CA GLU A 62 -17.22 -9.49 -2.33
C GLU A 62 -16.68 -9.51 -0.91
N ARG A 63 -15.81 -10.46 -0.56
CA ARG A 63 -15.48 -10.82 0.82
C ARG A 63 -14.06 -10.52 1.27
N SER A 64 -13.14 -10.15 0.35
CA SER A 64 -11.74 -9.90 0.74
C SER A 64 -11.62 -8.65 1.63
N ASP A 65 -11.09 -8.79 2.84
CA ASP A 65 -10.82 -7.66 3.74
C ASP A 65 -9.80 -6.67 3.15
N LEU A 66 -8.84 -7.17 2.35
CA LEU A 66 -7.87 -6.34 1.63
C LEU A 66 -8.43 -5.74 0.32
N GLY A 67 -9.64 -6.12 -0.10
CA GLY A 67 -10.21 -5.73 -1.39
C GLY A 67 -9.36 -6.15 -2.58
N GLU A 68 -8.57 -7.21 -2.45
CA GLU A 68 -7.75 -7.76 -3.51
C GLU A 68 -8.42 -8.96 -4.15
N TYR A 69 -8.58 -8.90 -5.47
CA TYR A 69 -9.21 -9.94 -6.29
C TYR A 69 -8.49 -10.14 -7.64
N GLY A 70 -7.25 -9.65 -7.73
CA GLY A 70 -6.39 -9.83 -8.90
C GLY A 70 -5.70 -11.20 -8.92
N ALA A 71 -4.95 -11.47 -9.98
CA ALA A 71 -4.33 -12.77 -10.22
C ALA A 71 -3.48 -13.31 -9.04
N ARG A 72 -2.75 -12.42 -8.33
CA ARG A 72 -1.95 -12.82 -7.15
C ARG A 72 -2.82 -13.20 -5.96
N ALA A 73 -3.94 -12.51 -5.75
CA ALA A 73 -4.87 -12.83 -4.66
C ALA A 73 -5.57 -14.16 -4.93
N ILE A 74 -6.01 -14.39 -6.17
CA ILE A 74 -6.60 -15.67 -6.58
C ILE A 74 -5.61 -16.83 -6.42
N TYR A 75 -4.36 -16.64 -6.82
CA TYR A 75 -3.30 -17.65 -6.66
C TYR A 75 -3.14 -18.07 -5.19
N ARG A 76 -3.05 -17.08 -4.28
CA ARG A 76 -2.93 -17.34 -2.83
C ARG A 76 -4.16 -18.04 -2.28
N GLU A 77 -5.33 -17.60 -2.67
CA GLU A 77 -6.60 -18.17 -2.20
C GLU A 77 -6.76 -19.62 -2.64
N LEU A 78 -6.42 -19.93 -3.89
CA LEU A 78 -6.43 -21.31 -4.39
C LEU A 78 -5.44 -22.19 -3.63
N GLY A 79 -4.26 -21.68 -3.34
CA GLY A 79 -3.27 -22.37 -2.51
C GLY A 79 -3.74 -22.60 -1.09
N ALA A 80 -4.32 -21.57 -0.46
CA ALA A 80 -4.86 -21.65 0.90
C ALA A 80 -6.03 -22.63 1.03
N ARG A 81 -6.83 -22.80 -0.02
CA ARG A 81 -7.91 -23.80 -0.08
C ARG A 81 -7.43 -25.23 -0.39
N GLY A 82 -6.13 -25.43 -0.58
CA GLY A 82 -5.57 -26.76 -0.83
C GLY A 82 -5.90 -27.35 -2.20
N HIS A 83 -6.19 -26.53 -3.21
CA HIS A 83 -6.45 -27.05 -4.55
C HIS A 83 -5.22 -27.76 -5.12
N ALA A 84 -5.39 -28.97 -5.63
CA ALA A 84 -4.32 -29.81 -6.17
C ALA A 84 -3.60 -29.17 -7.38
N VAL A 85 -4.30 -28.36 -8.17
CA VAL A 85 -3.76 -27.67 -9.34
C VAL A 85 -4.01 -26.18 -9.21
N VAL A 86 -2.95 -25.41 -8.92
CA VAL A 86 -3.00 -23.95 -8.85
C VAL A 86 -2.28 -23.37 -10.07
N PRO A 87 -2.99 -22.70 -11.01
CA PRO A 87 -2.35 -22.11 -12.17
C PRO A 87 -1.39 -20.99 -11.77
N ALA A 88 -0.26 -20.83 -12.46
CA ALA A 88 0.66 -19.72 -12.23
C ALA A 88 -0.05 -18.36 -12.36
N VAL A 89 0.39 -17.36 -11.60
CA VAL A 89 -0.19 -16.00 -11.58
C VAL A 89 -0.37 -15.41 -12.98
N ARG A 90 0.61 -15.62 -13.89
CA ARG A 90 0.51 -15.16 -15.29
C ARG A 90 -0.61 -15.88 -16.05
N THR A 91 -0.82 -17.16 -15.79
CA THR A 91 -1.91 -17.94 -16.41
C THR A 91 -3.27 -17.44 -15.91
N ILE A 92 -3.40 -17.21 -14.60
CA ILE A 92 -4.60 -16.60 -14.02
C ILE A 92 -4.87 -15.23 -14.66
N GLY A 93 -3.85 -14.37 -14.80
CA GLY A 93 -3.99 -13.08 -15.47
C GLY A 93 -4.55 -13.20 -16.89
N ARG A 94 -4.05 -14.16 -17.69
CA ARG A 94 -4.53 -14.42 -19.05
C ARG A 94 -5.96 -14.98 -19.10
N ILE A 95 -6.35 -15.76 -18.10
CA ILE A 95 -7.74 -16.24 -17.95
C ILE A 95 -8.64 -15.04 -17.71
N LEU A 96 -8.32 -14.17 -16.75
CA LEU A 96 -9.10 -12.98 -16.42
C LEU A 96 -9.24 -12.03 -17.63
N GLU A 97 -8.14 -11.81 -18.36
CA GLU A 97 -8.14 -11.00 -19.59
C GLU A 97 -9.05 -11.57 -20.67
N ARG A 98 -8.95 -12.89 -20.93
CA ARG A 98 -9.75 -13.59 -21.94
C ARG A 98 -11.25 -13.53 -21.65
N HIS A 99 -11.62 -13.60 -20.37
CA HIS A 99 -13.01 -13.49 -19.92
C HIS A 99 -13.50 -12.06 -19.74
N GLY A 100 -12.68 -11.04 -20.09
CA GLY A 100 -13.06 -9.63 -20.03
C GLY A 100 -13.37 -9.11 -18.62
N VAL A 101 -12.84 -9.77 -17.57
CA VAL A 101 -13.15 -9.43 -16.17
C VAL A 101 -12.06 -8.58 -15.50
N LEU A 102 -11.12 -8.06 -16.27
CA LEU A 102 -10.14 -7.10 -15.75
C LEU A 102 -10.80 -5.74 -15.58
N ASP A 103 -10.50 -5.07 -14.45
CA ASP A 103 -10.95 -3.70 -14.26
C ASP A 103 -10.14 -2.76 -15.18
N ALA A 104 -10.82 -1.79 -15.80
CA ALA A 104 -10.25 -0.90 -16.82
C ALA A 104 -9.21 0.12 -16.30
N GLY A 105 -8.82 0.04 -15.03
CA GLY A 105 -7.88 0.96 -14.42
C GLY A 105 -6.44 0.79 -14.94
N ARG A 106 -5.93 1.76 -15.68
CA ARG A 106 -4.52 1.83 -16.06
C ARG A 106 -3.69 2.11 -14.80
N ARG A 107 -2.83 1.16 -14.41
CA ARG A 107 -1.92 1.32 -13.29
C ARG A 107 -0.88 2.40 -13.63
N MET A 108 -1.08 3.63 -13.15
CA MET A 108 -0.02 4.63 -13.19
C MET A 108 1.10 4.21 -12.24
N ARG A 109 2.29 3.98 -12.76
CA ARG A 109 3.50 3.87 -11.94
C ARG A 109 3.87 5.29 -11.53
N ARG A 110 3.71 5.61 -10.25
CA ARG A 110 4.33 6.80 -9.69
C ARG A 110 5.85 6.59 -9.71
N PRO A 111 6.63 7.61 -10.09
CA PRO A 111 8.08 7.55 -9.96
C PRO A 111 8.43 7.30 -8.48
N PRO A 112 9.52 6.57 -8.19
CA PRO A 112 9.99 6.43 -6.83
C PRO A 112 10.36 7.82 -6.28
N PRO A 113 10.22 8.05 -4.97
CA PRO A 113 10.67 9.30 -4.34
C PRO A 113 12.16 9.52 -4.61
N PRO A 114 12.62 10.77 -4.71
CA PRO A 114 14.02 11.06 -4.99
C PRO A 114 14.96 10.42 -3.94
N PRO A 115 16.09 9.83 -4.33
CA PRO A 115 17.09 9.38 -3.38
C PRO A 115 17.69 10.59 -2.65
N GLY A 116 17.83 10.53 -1.35
CA GLY A 116 18.47 11.58 -0.56
C GLY A 116 17.64 12.23 0.54
N TRP A 117 16.41 11.83 0.66
CA TRP A 117 15.42 12.33 1.61
C TRP A 117 15.53 11.72 2.99
N TYR A 118 16.17 10.60 3.10
CA TYR A 118 16.12 9.78 4.29
C TYR A 118 17.19 10.20 5.27
N LEU A 119 16.82 10.23 6.54
CA LEU A 119 17.76 10.14 7.63
C LEU A 119 18.66 8.92 7.34
N PRO A 120 19.99 9.06 7.35
CA PRO A 120 20.90 8.00 6.90
C PRO A 120 20.68 6.65 7.61
N ASP A 121 20.31 6.69 8.90
CA ASP A 121 20.04 5.49 9.69
C ASP A 121 18.73 4.80 9.30
N VAL A 122 17.72 5.57 8.90
CA VAL A 122 16.46 5.03 8.36
C VAL A 122 16.70 4.38 7.00
N GLY A 123 17.43 5.06 6.11
CA GLY A 123 17.79 4.52 4.80
C GLY A 123 18.61 3.23 4.89
N ALA A 124 19.43 3.08 5.92
CA ALA A 124 20.23 1.87 6.19
C ALA A 124 19.47 0.78 7.00
N GLY A 125 18.21 1.01 7.36
CA GLY A 125 17.42 0.07 8.16
C GLY A 125 17.85 -0.03 9.63
N ARG A 126 18.69 0.90 10.12
CA ARG A 126 19.15 0.93 11.52
C ARG A 126 18.20 1.67 12.45
N ALA A 127 17.34 2.51 11.90
CA ALA A 127 16.33 3.25 12.64
C ALA A 127 14.96 3.09 11.96
N GLU A 128 13.89 3.14 12.76
CA GLU A 128 12.52 3.11 12.24
C GLU A 128 11.96 4.53 12.16
N LEU A 129 11.28 4.80 11.06
CA LEU A 129 10.49 6.01 10.84
C LEU A 129 9.03 5.61 10.65
N GLU A 130 8.16 6.15 11.48
CA GLU A 130 6.71 6.07 11.30
C GLU A 130 6.16 7.37 10.74
N SER A 131 5.39 7.28 9.67
CA SER A 131 4.77 8.43 9.02
C SER A 131 3.28 8.47 9.37
N PHE A 132 2.85 9.59 9.93
CA PHE A 132 1.47 9.88 10.31
C PHE A 132 0.88 10.91 9.37
N ASP A 133 -0.38 10.72 8.99
CA ASP A 133 -1.09 11.64 8.11
C ASP A 133 -2.60 11.53 8.30
N THR A 134 -3.32 12.62 8.08
CA THR A 134 -4.77 12.69 8.26
C THR A 134 -5.49 12.65 6.92
N VAL A 135 -6.47 11.76 6.81
CA VAL A 135 -7.42 11.76 5.70
C VAL A 135 -8.61 12.61 6.10
N GLU A 136 -8.80 13.70 5.41
CA GLU A 136 -9.88 14.66 5.62
C GLU A 136 -10.97 14.58 4.52
N GLY A 137 -12.02 15.35 4.68
CA GLY A 137 -13.06 15.53 3.66
C GLY A 137 -14.02 14.35 3.50
N LEU A 138 -13.98 13.39 4.41
CA LEU A 138 -14.91 12.27 4.42
C LEU A 138 -16.23 12.69 5.08
N THR A 139 -17.36 12.26 4.49
CA THR A 139 -18.70 12.63 5.02
C THR A 139 -19.64 11.43 4.89
N PHE A 140 -20.29 11.04 5.98
CA PHE A 140 -21.37 10.05 5.95
C PHE A 140 -22.62 10.59 5.24
N ALA A 141 -23.49 9.69 4.79
CA ALA A 141 -24.75 10.04 4.14
C ALA A 141 -25.62 11.00 4.96
N GLY A 142 -25.50 11.02 6.30
CA GLY A 142 -26.19 11.96 7.21
C GLY A 142 -25.48 13.31 7.41
N GLY A 143 -24.43 13.64 6.62
CA GLY A 143 -23.73 14.93 6.70
C GLY A 143 -22.66 15.02 7.79
N MET A 144 -22.48 13.99 8.64
CA MET A 144 -21.43 13.97 9.66
C MET A 144 -20.06 13.83 8.99
N ARG A 145 -19.16 14.78 9.25
CA ARG A 145 -17.77 14.75 8.79
C ARG A 145 -16.96 13.79 9.62
N ILE A 146 -15.98 13.17 8.97
CA ILE A 146 -15.08 12.22 9.56
C ILE A 146 -13.66 12.53 9.07
N GLU A 147 -12.73 12.42 9.98
CA GLU A 147 -11.29 12.44 9.71
C GLU A 147 -10.67 11.13 10.17
N VAL A 148 -9.58 10.75 9.55
CA VAL A 148 -8.92 9.48 9.88
C VAL A 148 -7.44 9.71 10.02
N LEU A 149 -6.93 9.59 11.24
CA LEU A 149 -5.49 9.55 11.45
C LEU A 149 -4.97 8.16 11.05
N ASN A 150 -4.04 8.13 10.12
CA ASN A 150 -3.38 6.92 9.69
C ASN A 150 -1.88 6.96 10.00
N VAL A 151 -1.31 5.80 10.24
CA VAL A 151 0.13 5.63 10.41
C VAL A 151 0.63 4.45 9.58
N VAL A 152 1.85 4.55 9.11
CA VAL A 152 2.57 3.43 8.52
C VAL A 152 4.06 3.55 8.82
N SER A 153 4.67 2.43 9.18
CA SER A 153 6.12 2.31 9.31
C SER A 153 6.76 2.24 7.91
N LEU A 154 7.85 2.95 7.71
CA LEU A 154 8.55 2.97 6.42
C LEU A 154 9.07 1.58 6.02
N HIS A 155 9.65 0.84 6.96
CA HIS A 155 10.18 -0.50 6.72
C HIS A 155 9.18 -1.62 7.06
N GLY A 156 8.53 -1.54 8.20
CA GLY A 156 7.66 -2.61 8.71
C GLY A 156 6.28 -2.62 8.10
N GLY A 157 5.82 -1.47 7.59
CA GLY A 157 4.47 -1.35 7.10
C GLY A 157 3.45 -1.71 8.19
N MET A 158 3.74 -1.43 9.45
CA MET A 158 2.83 -1.61 10.59
C MET A 158 1.78 -0.49 10.54
N PRO A 159 0.62 -0.70 9.89
CA PRO A 159 -0.36 0.35 9.78
C PRO A 159 -1.19 0.46 11.04
N GLY A 160 -1.59 1.68 11.36
CA GLY A 160 -2.68 2.00 12.26
C GLY A 160 -3.68 2.91 11.57
N SER A 161 -4.91 2.96 12.07
CA SER A 161 -5.97 3.79 11.50
C SER A 161 -7.05 4.08 12.54
N TRP A 162 -7.30 5.35 12.81
CA TRP A 162 -8.24 5.85 13.81
C TRP A 162 -9.23 6.81 13.17
N PRO A 163 -10.36 6.29 12.64
CA PRO A 163 -11.47 7.11 12.19
C PRO A 163 -12.13 7.84 13.37
N GLN A 164 -12.40 9.13 13.24
CA GLN A 164 -13.00 9.94 14.31
C GLN A 164 -13.71 11.16 13.74
N PRO A 165 -14.59 11.83 14.50
CA PRO A 165 -15.29 13.03 14.00
C PRO A 165 -14.34 14.17 13.67
N LEU A 166 -13.25 14.33 14.43
CA LEU A 166 -12.25 15.36 14.26
C LEU A 166 -10.92 14.88 14.85
N VAL A 167 -9.83 15.00 14.10
CA VAL A 167 -8.48 14.77 14.60
C VAL A 167 -8.04 16.02 15.36
N THR A 168 -7.75 15.86 16.63
CA THR A 168 -7.23 16.91 17.50
C THR A 168 -5.85 16.50 18.04
N ALA A 169 -5.07 17.44 18.53
CA ALA A 169 -3.78 17.12 19.16
C ALA A 169 -3.92 16.12 20.33
N LYS A 170 -5.07 16.10 21.03
CA LYS A 170 -5.38 15.12 22.07
C LYS A 170 -5.57 13.72 21.47
N THR A 171 -6.48 13.60 20.52
CA THR A 171 -6.78 12.30 19.90
C THR A 171 -5.62 11.76 19.06
N ALA A 172 -4.79 12.63 18.48
CA ALA A 172 -3.56 12.25 17.83
C ALA A 172 -2.58 11.62 18.84
N VAL A 173 -2.35 12.26 20.00
CA VAL A 173 -1.49 11.68 21.05
C VAL A 173 -2.04 10.34 21.56
N GLU A 174 -3.33 10.21 21.75
CA GLU A 174 -3.96 8.95 22.17
C GLU A 174 -3.68 7.83 21.15
N ALA A 175 -3.83 8.12 19.85
CA ALA A 175 -3.55 7.19 18.76
C ALA A 175 -2.05 6.79 18.70
N LEU A 176 -1.14 7.77 18.82
CA LEU A 176 0.30 7.53 18.86
C LEU A 176 0.67 6.60 20.01
N VAL A 177 0.18 6.93 21.23
CA VAL A 177 0.49 6.15 22.43
C VAL A 177 -0.09 4.74 22.34
N GLU A 178 -1.32 4.57 21.83
CA GLU A 178 -1.92 3.25 21.58
C GLU A 178 -1.03 2.43 20.64
N HIS A 179 -0.63 3.02 19.51
CA HIS A 179 0.20 2.37 18.52
C HIS A 179 1.57 1.97 19.08
N TRP A 180 2.23 2.85 19.79
CA TRP A 180 3.54 2.61 20.36
C TRP A 180 3.55 1.65 21.55
N ARG A 181 2.43 1.51 22.24
CA ARG A 181 2.26 0.45 23.24
C ARG A 181 2.22 -0.94 22.60
N GLU A 182 1.60 -1.05 21.45
CA GLU A 182 1.48 -2.32 20.72
C GLU A 182 2.80 -2.71 20.02
N PHE A 183 3.49 -1.73 19.41
CA PHE A 183 4.61 -2.00 18.49
C PHE A 183 5.98 -1.54 18.98
N GLY A 184 6.07 -0.83 20.10
CA GLY A 184 7.28 -0.18 20.58
C GLY A 184 7.50 1.18 19.93
N LEU A 185 8.48 1.92 20.46
CA LEU A 185 8.81 3.28 20.03
C LEU A 185 9.67 3.28 18.76
N PRO A 186 9.31 4.04 17.71
CA PRO A 186 10.20 4.29 16.60
C PRO A 186 11.29 5.28 16.98
N THR A 187 12.34 5.38 16.20
CA THR A 187 13.35 6.43 16.37
C THR A 187 12.81 7.79 15.94
N TYR A 188 12.00 7.79 14.86
CA TYR A 188 11.47 9.01 14.25
C TYR A 188 9.97 8.87 14.02
N ALA A 189 9.20 9.94 14.30
CA ALA A 189 7.81 10.10 13.95
C ALA A 189 7.65 11.28 13.00
N GLN A 190 7.17 11.02 11.80
CA GLN A 190 7.03 12.00 10.73
C GLN A 190 5.58 12.47 10.62
N PHE A 191 5.42 13.76 10.49
CA PHE A 191 4.14 14.46 10.37
C PHE A 191 4.18 15.46 9.21
N ASP A 192 3.01 15.88 8.75
CA ASP A 192 2.86 17.09 7.97
C ASP A 192 2.98 18.34 8.84
N ASN A 193 2.83 19.51 8.22
CA ASN A 193 2.93 20.79 8.93
C ASN A 193 1.59 21.27 9.53
N ASP A 194 0.61 20.36 9.73
CA ASP A 194 -0.64 20.72 10.35
C ASP A 194 -0.46 21.16 11.81
N THR A 195 -1.27 22.14 12.21
CA THR A 195 -1.30 22.68 13.57
C THR A 195 -1.67 21.64 14.62
N VAL A 196 -2.39 20.58 14.27
CA VAL A 196 -2.68 19.43 15.12
C VAL A 196 -1.38 18.79 15.62
N PHE A 197 -0.37 18.70 14.77
CA PHE A 197 0.92 18.06 15.10
C PHE A 197 1.93 19.08 15.64
N GLN A 198 2.10 20.23 14.99
CA GLN A 198 3.08 21.22 15.39
C GLN A 198 2.67 22.02 16.63
N GLY A 199 1.38 22.31 16.78
CA GLY A 199 0.84 23.25 17.76
C GLY A 199 0.53 24.61 17.15
N SER A 200 -0.03 25.51 17.96
CA SER A 200 -0.42 26.85 17.51
C SER A 200 0.82 27.72 17.21
N HIS A 201 0.84 28.37 16.05
CA HIS A 201 1.88 29.33 15.66
C HIS A 201 1.77 30.67 16.38
N HIS A 202 0.73 30.89 17.21
CA HIS A 202 0.52 32.15 17.92
C HIS A 202 1.30 32.30 19.22
N GLY A 203 1.89 31.22 19.74
CA GLY A 203 2.75 31.26 20.93
C GLY A 203 4.23 31.23 20.55
N GLN A 204 4.99 32.29 20.80
CA GLN A 204 6.43 32.20 20.69
C GLN A 204 6.91 31.07 21.61
N ASP A 205 7.71 30.14 21.09
CA ASP A 205 8.36 29.04 21.81
C ASP A 205 7.44 27.94 22.40
N SER A 206 6.17 27.85 21.99
CA SER A 206 5.30 26.78 22.48
C SER A 206 5.32 25.54 21.58
N LEU A 207 5.90 24.46 22.07
CA LEU A 207 5.82 23.15 21.40
C LEU A 207 4.42 22.57 21.54
N GLY A 208 3.86 22.09 20.42
CA GLY A 208 2.56 21.39 20.41
C GLY A 208 2.55 20.13 21.27
N ARG A 209 1.36 19.66 21.63
CA ARG A 209 1.19 18.49 22.49
C ARG A 209 1.85 17.25 21.88
N VAL A 210 1.69 17.03 20.56
CA VAL A 210 2.26 15.89 19.85
C VAL A 210 3.78 15.93 19.92
N VAL A 211 4.40 17.10 19.62
CA VAL A 211 5.85 17.28 19.68
C VAL A 211 6.38 16.99 21.08
N ARG A 212 5.75 17.56 22.12
CA ARG A 212 6.16 17.31 23.51
C ARG A 212 6.07 15.84 23.89
N THR A 213 5.00 15.14 23.46
CA THR A 213 4.85 13.72 23.72
C THR A 213 5.94 12.89 23.02
N CYS A 214 6.26 13.19 21.79
CA CYS A 214 7.37 12.54 21.08
C CYS A 214 8.68 12.71 21.85
N LEU A 215 9.04 13.94 22.19
CA LEU A 215 10.29 14.26 22.89
C LEU A 215 10.36 13.60 24.28
N GLN A 216 9.26 13.60 25.04
CA GLN A 216 9.19 12.92 26.35
C GLN A 216 9.42 11.42 26.25
N LEU A 217 9.01 10.81 25.14
CA LEU A 217 9.19 9.37 24.88
C LEU A 217 10.52 9.04 24.18
N GLY A 218 11.36 10.04 23.89
CA GLY A 218 12.62 9.86 23.17
C GLY A 218 12.45 9.60 21.68
N VAL A 219 11.27 9.89 21.11
CA VAL A 219 10.99 9.82 19.68
C VAL A 219 11.27 11.18 19.06
N THR A 220 12.05 11.23 17.99
CA THR A 220 12.37 12.47 17.28
C THR A 220 11.25 12.82 16.29
N PRO A 221 10.50 13.93 16.49
CA PRO A 221 9.50 14.37 15.52
C PRO A 221 10.19 14.96 14.29
N VAL A 222 9.71 14.59 13.09
CA VAL A 222 10.19 15.05 11.79
C VAL A 222 9.02 15.64 11.02
N PHE A 223 9.18 16.88 10.54
CA PHE A 223 8.15 17.53 9.74
C PHE A 223 8.50 17.55 8.26
N ALA A 224 7.50 17.40 7.41
CA ALA A 224 7.69 17.46 5.98
C ALA A 224 8.18 18.86 5.56
N PRO A 225 9.28 18.97 4.79
CA PRO A 225 9.68 20.26 4.25
C PRO A 225 8.58 20.83 3.33
N PRO A 226 8.38 22.15 3.34
CA PRO A 226 7.40 22.76 2.46
C PRO A 226 7.66 22.43 0.98
N GLN A 227 6.60 22.10 0.25
CA GLN A 227 6.60 21.83 -1.20
C GLN A 227 7.38 20.58 -1.65
N GLU A 228 7.84 19.75 -0.76
CA GLU A 228 8.52 18.51 -1.13
C GLU A 228 7.50 17.38 -1.31
N SER A 229 7.07 17.18 -2.54
CA SER A 229 6.20 16.07 -2.90
C SER A 229 6.93 14.73 -2.72
N GLY A 230 6.28 13.79 -2.04
CA GLY A 230 6.80 12.43 -1.85
C GLY A 230 7.55 12.21 -0.53
N PHE A 231 7.66 13.23 0.33
CA PHE A 231 8.23 13.07 1.67
C PHE A 231 7.44 12.07 2.52
N GLN A 232 6.13 12.09 2.37
CA GLN A 232 5.20 11.20 3.05
C GLN A 232 4.62 10.12 2.13
N ALA A 233 5.29 9.80 1.01
CA ALA A 233 4.79 8.87 0.01
C ALA A 233 4.33 7.52 0.56
N ALA A 234 4.88 7.03 1.66
CA ALA A 234 4.48 5.78 2.29
C ALA A 234 3.07 5.86 2.89
N VAL A 235 2.81 6.89 3.70
CA VAL A 235 1.50 7.09 4.33
C VAL A 235 0.47 7.58 3.33
N GLU A 236 0.84 8.47 2.39
CA GLU A 236 -0.05 8.89 1.29
C GLU A 236 -0.53 7.69 0.45
N ASN A 237 0.37 6.79 0.09
CA ASN A 237 0.01 5.56 -0.62
C ASN A 237 -0.90 4.66 0.24
N PHE A 238 -0.63 4.57 1.54
CA PHE A 238 -1.50 3.84 2.46
C PHE A 238 -2.88 4.50 2.55
N ASN A 239 -2.97 5.83 2.67
CA ASN A 239 -4.22 6.59 2.68
C ASN A 239 -5.05 6.34 1.43
N GLY A 240 -4.42 6.36 0.24
CA GLY A 240 -5.11 6.03 -1.00
C GLY A 240 -5.64 4.58 -1.03
N HIS A 241 -4.89 3.64 -0.47
CA HIS A 241 -5.34 2.25 -0.33
C HIS A 241 -6.48 2.12 0.67
N TRP A 242 -6.39 2.77 1.83
CA TRP A 242 -7.42 2.76 2.86
C TRP A 242 -8.72 3.38 2.34
N GLN A 243 -8.64 4.54 1.71
CA GLN A 243 -9.82 5.19 1.11
C GLN A 243 -10.49 4.28 0.07
N ALA A 244 -9.73 3.67 -0.83
CA ALA A 244 -10.29 2.81 -1.87
C ALA A 244 -10.84 1.48 -1.35
N LYS A 245 -10.29 0.91 -0.27
CA LYS A 245 -10.58 -0.45 0.20
C LYS A 245 -11.46 -0.50 1.44
N VAL A 246 -11.45 0.55 2.24
CA VAL A 246 -12.30 0.69 3.43
C VAL A 246 -13.43 1.67 3.14
N TRP A 247 -13.12 2.94 2.89
CA TRP A 247 -14.12 3.99 2.76
C TRP A 247 -15.03 3.82 1.53
N ALA A 248 -14.46 3.81 0.34
CA ALA A 248 -15.23 3.83 -0.92
C ALA A 248 -15.85 2.49 -1.29
N ARG A 249 -15.38 1.38 -0.70
CA ARG A 249 -15.86 0.05 -1.05
C ARG A 249 -17.13 -0.36 -0.33
N PHE A 250 -17.34 0.15 0.88
CA PHE A 250 -18.45 -0.26 1.74
C PHE A 250 -19.33 0.93 2.10
N HIS A 251 -20.61 0.66 2.32
CA HIS A 251 -21.49 1.62 2.98
C HIS A 251 -21.26 1.56 4.49
N HIS A 252 -21.07 2.72 5.10
CA HIS A 252 -20.83 2.85 6.54
C HIS A 252 -22.03 3.57 7.18
N PRO A 253 -22.92 2.85 7.86
CA PRO A 253 -24.09 3.47 8.49
C PRO A 253 -23.72 4.26 9.75
N SER A 254 -22.55 4.04 10.33
CA SER A 254 -22.09 4.70 11.55
C SER A 254 -20.58 4.72 11.66
N LEU A 255 -20.06 5.56 12.55
CA LEU A 255 -18.64 5.59 12.89
C LEU A 255 -18.17 4.23 13.45
N ALA A 256 -19.00 3.57 14.27
CA ALA A 256 -18.68 2.23 14.80
C ALA A 256 -18.51 1.18 13.68
N ALA A 257 -19.36 1.22 12.65
CA ALA A 257 -19.24 0.35 11.49
C ALA A 257 -17.95 0.62 10.69
N LEU A 258 -17.58 1.90 10.53
CA LEU A 258 -16.32 2.30 9.89
C LEU A 258 -15.11 1.82 10.70
N HIS A 259 -15.13 1.98 12.03
CA HIS A 259 -14.08 1.46 12.91
C HIS A 259 -13.88 -0.06 12.74
N GLU A 260 -14.97 -0.82 12.73
CA GLU A 260 -14.87 -2.27 12.57
C GLU A 260 -14.32 -2.67 11.19
N CYS A 261 -14.77 -2.00 10.14
CA CYS A 261 -14.26 -2.21 8.79
C CYS A 261 -12.76 -1.86 8.69
N SER A 262 -12.36 -0.72 9.26
CA SER A 262 -10.96 -0.29 9.32
C SER A 262 -10.11 -1.29 10.10
N ARG A 263 -10.55 -1.73 11.28
CA ARG A 263 -9.82 -2.74 12.08
C ARG A 263 -9.62 -4.06 11.35
N ARG A 264 -10.64 -4.55 10.63
CA ARG A 264 -10.50 -5.77 9.81
C ARG A 264 -9.46 -5.59 8.72
N TYR A 265 -9.51 -4.45 8.02
CA TYR A 265 -8.52 -4.11 6.99
C TYR A 265 -7.10 -4.05 7.55
N ILE A 266 -6.90 -3.37 8.68
CA ILE A 266 -5.60 -3.24 9.35
C ILE A 266 -5.07 -4.62 9.76
N ARG A 267 -5.89 -5.45 10.41
CA ARG A 267 -5.49 -6.82 10.78
C ARG A 267 -5.08 -7.66 9.57
N ALA A 268 -5.86 -7.64 8.50
CA ALA A 268 -5.55 -8.37 7.29
C ALA A 268 -4.28 -7.84 6.59
N TYR A 269 -4.06 -6.52 6.63
CA TYR A 269 -2.86 -5.89 6.09
C TYR A 269 -1.60 -6.31 6.87
N ARG A 270 -1.66 -6.28 8.20
CA ARG A 270 -0.58 -6.72 9.10
C ARG A 270 -0.26 -8.21 8.91
N ALA A 271 -1.27 -9.07 8.93
CA ALA A 271 -1.11 -10.51 8.71
C ALA A 271 -0.44 -10.83 7.37
N ARG A 272 -0.70 -10.04 6.34
CA ARG A 272 -0.11 -10.24 5.02
C ARG A 272 1.37 -9.86 4.95
N ARG A 273 1.79 -8.81 5.67
CA ARG A 273 3.17 -8.35 5.61
C ARG A 273 4.12 -9.13 6.52
N GLY A 274 3.58 -9.83 7.52
CA GLY A 274 4.35 -10.55 8.53
C GLY A 274 4.94 -9.62 9.61
N PRO A 275 5.36 -10.17 10.77
CA PRO A 275 5.80 -9.37 11.92
C PRO A 275 7.19 -8.74 11.78
N ASP A 276 8.00 -9.11 10.78
CA ASP A 276 9.45 -8.94 10.84
C ASP A 276 10.06 -8.02 9.77
N ARG A 277 9.51 -6.83 9.56
CA ARG A 277 10.15 -5.88 8.65
C ARG A 277 10.35 -4.49 9.26
N GLY A 278 10.42 -4.41 10.57
CA GLY A 278 10.70 -3.17 11.27
C GLY A 278 12.20 -2.89 11.37
N GLY A 279 12.61 -1.63 11.21
CA GLY A 279 13.89 -1.14 11.69
C GLY A 279 14.00 -1.31 13.22
N ALA A 280 15.17 -1.05 13.79
CA ALA A 280 15.38 -1.17 15.22
C ALA A 280 14.37 -0.31 16.01
N ARG A 281 13.56 -0.96 16.82
CA ARG A 281 12.59 -0.32 17.72
C ARG A 281 13.08 -0.42 19.14
N THR A 282 12.86 0.63 19.92
CA THR A 282 13.09 0.59 21.35
C THR A 282 11.94 -0.17 22.03
N ALA A 283 12.17 -0.75 23.20
CA ALA A 283 11.18 -1.47 23.98
C ALA A 283 9.89 -0.65 24.21
N ALA A 284 8.80 -1.35 24.48
CA ALA A 284 7.49 -0.76 24.78
C ALA A 284 7.57 0.35 25.84
N ILE A 285 6.64 1.31 25.74
CA ILE A 285 6.52 2.44 26.67
C ILE A 285 6.48 1.93 28.12
N PRO A 286 7.36 2.36 29.01
CA PRO A 286 7.28 1.99 30.42
C PRO A 286 5.94 2.42 31.02
N GLY A 287 5.29 1.54 31.80
CA GLY A 287 3.96 1.77 32.36
C GLY A 287 3.81 3.05 33.20
N CYS A 288 4.89 3.49 33.84
CA CYS A 288 4.91 4.75 34.59
C CYS A 288 4.78 6.01 33.74
N LEU A 289 5.29 6.03 32.51
CA LEU A 289 5.14 7.17 31.58
C LEU A 289 3.73 7.22 30.96
N ALA A 290 3.06 6.10 30.84
CA ALA A 290 1.72 6.03 30.31
C ALA A 290 0.65 6.70 31.20
N ALA A 291 0.86 6.70 32.51
CA ALA A 291 -0.03 7.38 33.48
C ALA A 291 0.11 8.91 33.46
N GLY A 292 1.32 9.42 33.14
CA GLY A 292 1.57 10.87 33.05
C GLY A 292 1.07 11.51 31.75
N LEU A 293 0.85 10.72 30.71
CA LEU A 293 0.32 11.19 29.41
C LEU A 293 -1.20 11.32 29.39
N ALA A 294 -1.91 10.59 30.25
CA ALA A 294 -3.29 10.88 30.61
C ALA A 294 -3.28 12.12 31.51
N GLY A 295 -3.42 13.31 30.92
CA GLY A 295 -3.52 14.56 31.72
C GLY A 295 -4.60 14.43 32.80
N PRO A 296 -4.49 15.22 33.90
CA PRO A 296 -5.52 15.22 34.93
C PRO A 296 -6.88 15.46 34.27
N PRO A 297 -7.97 14.85 34.78
CA PRO A 297 -9.32 15.08 34.28
C PRO A 297 -9.54 16.59 34.28
N GLY A 298 -9.96 17.14 33.13
CA GLY A 298 -10.07 18.56 32.91
C GLY A 298 -10.83 19.22 34.04
N ARG A 299 -10.25 20.24 34.65
CA ARG A 299 -11.02 21.26 35.36
C ARG A 299 -11.82 21.97 34.26
N ASP A 300 -13.10 21.64 34.17
CA ASP A 300 -14.06 22.50 33.53
C ASP A 300 -13.99 23.83 34.27
N SER A 301 -13.33 24.78 33.68
CA SER A 301 -13.33 26.14 34.17
C SER A 301 -14.64 26.77 33.76
N ASP A 302 -15.58 26.77 34.69
CA ASP A 302 -16.61 27.81 34.78
C ASP A 302 -15.91 29.17 34.84
N LEU A 303 -15.85 29.85 33.73
CA LEU A 303 -15.56 31.27 33.63
C LEU A 303 -16.53 31.88 32.64
N HIS A 304 -17.74 32.20 33.15
CA HIS A 304 -18.50 33.31 32.64
C HIS A 304 -18.00 34.56 33.37
N PRO A 305 -17.56 35.61 32.71
CA PRO A 305 -17.50 36.95 33.25
C PRO A 305 -18.85 37.65 33.10
N PRO A 306 -19.14 38.67 33.91
CA PRO A 306 -20.35 39.44 33.91
C PRO A 306 -20.53 40.35 32.69
#